data_ba8b418b2be7d4ec7ea830e3218d851f
#
_entry.id   ba8b418b2be7d4ec7ea830e3218d851f
#
_cell.length_a   1.000
_cell.length_b   1.000
_cell.length_c   1.000
_cell.angle_alpha   90.00
_cell.angle_beta   90.00
_cell.angle_gamma   90.00
#
_symmetry.space_group_name_H-M   'P 1'
#
loop_
_entity.id
_entity.type
_entity.pdbx_description
1 polymer ?
#
loop_
_entity_poly.entity_id
_entity_poly.type
_entity_poly.pdbx_seq_one_letter_code
_entity_poly.pdbx_strand_id
1 'polypeptide(L)'
;MAPAHAPDTQMLYKYLRKYDGVVASHTSGTDMGTDWRDNDPIVEPAVEIYQGDRQNYEMPGAPRSNNAGDSIGGWRPLGFVSLALLKGYKLSFEASSDHISTHMSYCNLWVTEPTREAILEAFHRRRLYGATDNILADVRCNGHFMGEEFSVEAAPAISVKLWGTAPFAKVHIVKDNNMVYSIEPKTKNVDFVWKDGVAERGKTSYYYVRGEQADGELVWVSPMWITYK
;
A
#
# COMPACT_ATOMS: atom_id res chain seq x y z
N MET A 1 21.95 31.07 16.74
CA MET A 1 20.60 30.75 17.22
C MET A 1 20.08 29.65 16.31
N ALA A 2 19.84 28.46 16.81
CA ALA A 2 19.08 27.47 16.05
C ALA A 2 17.70 28.07 15.78
N PRO A 3 17.15 27.93 14.55
CA PRO A 3 15.80 28.40 14.30
C PRO A 3 14.87 27.68 15.29
N ALA A 4 14.15 28.47 16.08
CA ALA A 4 13.17 27.94 17.00
C ALA A 4 12.15 27.15 16.16
N HIS A 5 12.20 25.82 16.28
CA HIS A 5 11.20 24.89 15.79
C HIS A 5 10.86 25.00 14.29
N ALA A 6 11.74 24.44 13.42
CA ALA A 6 11.27 24.05 12.11
C ALA A 6 10.04 23.13 12.28
N PRO A 7 8.94 23.34 11.54
CA PRO A 7 7.81 22.44 11.55
C PRO A 7 8.30 21.01 11.24
N ASP A 8 7.90 20.06 12.06
CA ASP A 8 8.25 18.66 11.88
C ASP A 8 6.97 17.80 11.81
N THR A 9 7.13 16.54 11.49
CA THR A 9 6.03 15.58 11.36
C THR A 9 5.21 15.45 12.66
N GLN A 10 5.87 15.52 13.83
CA GLN A 10 5.20 15.45 15.14
C GLN A 10 4.26 16.64 15.38
N MET A 11 4.65 17.83 14.93
CA MET A 11 3.79 19.02 15.00
C MET A 11 2.57 18.89 14.07
N LEU A 12 2.76 18.36 12.86
CA LEU A 12 1.69 18.07 11.93
C LEU A 12 0.69 17.07 12.52
N TYR A 13 1.17 15.97 13.11
CA TYR A 13 0.31 14.97 13.74
C TYR A 13 -0.54 15.58 14.86
N LYS A 14 0.08 16.36 15.76
CA LYS A 14 -0.62 17.07 16.84
C LYS A 14 -1.69 18.04 16.30
N TYR A 15 -1.43 18.71 15.20
CA TYR A 15 -2.38 19.59 14.57
C TYR A 15 -3.57 18.82 13.98
N LEU A 16 -3.30 17.79 13.17
CA LEU A 16 -4.32 17.02 12.45
C LEU A 16 -5.22 16.22 13.39
N ARG A 17 -4.70 15.69 14.48
CA ARG A 17 -5.51 15.01 15.52
C ARG A 17 -6.67 15.86 16.06
N LYS A 18 -6.55 17.18 16.02
CA LYS A 18 -7.62 18.10 16.48
C LYS A 18 -8.80 18.17 15.50
N TYR A 19 -8.61 17.77 14.27
CA TYR A 19 -9.58 17.93 13.18
C TYR A 19 -9.92 16.60 12.50
N ASP A 20 -9.55 15.48 13.12
CA ASP A 20 -9.70 14.15 12.52
C ASP A 20 -9.09 14.04 11.11
N GLY A 21 -7.98 14.77 10.90
CA GLY A 21 -7.30 14.84 9.62
C GLY A 21 -6.37 13.65 9.39
N VAL A 22 -6.18 13.28 8.12
CA VAL A 22 -5.26 12.23 7.69
C VAL A 22 -4.21 12.77 6.74
N VAL A 23 -3.05 12.12 6.72
CA VAL A 23 -1.97 12.33 5.74
C VAL A 23 -1.51 11.00 5.18
N ALA A 24 -0.88 11.03 4.01
CA ALA A 24 -0.09 9.95 3.45
C ALA A 24 1.35 10.45 3.25
N SER A 25 2.34 9.62 3.58
CA SER A 25 3.73 9.92 3.25
C SER A 25 3.92 9.96 1.75
N HIS A 26 4.57 11.00 1.24
CA HIS A 26 4.75 11.29 -0.17
C HIS A 26 6.21 11.02 -0.59
N THR A 27 6.43 10.51 -1.81
CA THR A 27 7.74 10.28 -2.45
C THR A 27 8.77 9.60 -1.55
N SER A 28 8.37 8.60 -0.83
CA SER A 28 9.12 8.03 0.30
C SER A 28 10.52 7.52 -0.04
N GLY A 29 10.76 7.04 -1.27
CA GLY A 29 12.07 6.54 -1.73
C GLY A 29 13.02 7.63 -2.27
N THR A 30 12.74 8.92 -2.08
CA THR A 30 13.53 10.07 -2.58
C THR A 30 14.08 10.91 -1.45
N ASP A 31 14.94 11.91 -1.79
CA ASP A 31 15.47 12.87 -0.82
C ASP A 31 14.40 13.83 -0.26
N MET A 32 13.23 13.90 -0.91
CA MET A 32 12.08 14.68 -0.47
C MET A 32 11.13 13.91 0.43
N GLY A 33 11.31 12.58 0.53
CA GLY A 33 10.40 11.68 1.25
C GLY A 33 10.74 11.49 2.72
N THR A 34 10.02 10.56 3.35
CA THR A 34 10.21 10.15 4.74
C THR A 34 11.38 9.18 4.89
N ASP A 35 11.86 9.03 6.13
CA ASP A 35 12.84 8.02 6.51
C ASP A 35 12.31 7.07 7.60
N TRP A 36 11.01 7.07 7.81
CA TRP A 36 10.31 6.22 8.76
C TRP A 36 10.79 6.36 10.22
N ARG A 37 11.29 7.53 10.63
CA ARG A 37 11.61 7.81 12.03
C ARG A 37 10.36 7.94 12.87
N ASP A 38 9.33 8.53 12.31
CA ASP A 38 8.05 8.83 12.94
C ASP A 38 6.90 8.22 12.14
N ASN A 39 5.86 7.78 12.83
CA ASN A 39 4.56 7.43 12.29
C ASN A 39 3.51 7.61 13.36
N ASP A 40 2.40 8.20 13.01
CA ASP A 40 1.19 8.24 13.83
C ASP A 40 0.13 7.38 13.14
N PRO A 41 -0.18 6.18 13.66
CA PRO A 41 -1.05 5.22 12.96
C PRO A 41 -2.51 5.70 12.79
N ILE A 42 -2.92 6.78 13.47
CA ILE A 42 -4.24 7.38 13.33
C ILE A 42 -4.21 8.46 12.25
N VAL A 43 -3.20 9.33 12.30
CA VAL A 43 -3.10 10.48 11.40
C VAL A 43 -2.44 10.11 10.07
N GLU A 44 -1.49 9.17 10.08
CA GLU A 44 -0.78 8.69 8.89
C GLU A 44 -1.08 7.20 8.64
N PRO A 45 -2.33 6.86 8.25
CA PRO A 45 -2.73 5.49 7.97
C PRO A 45 -2.34 5.00 6.58
N ALA A 46 -1.77 5.85 5.74
CA ALA A 46 -1.50 5.58 4.33
C ALA A 46 -0.10 6.04 3.90
N VAL A 47 0.38 5.49 2.80
CA VAL A 47 1.61 5.87 2.12
C VAL A 47 1.41 5.84 0.61
N GLU A 48 1.99 6.83 -0.09
CA GLU A 48 2.12 6.81 -1.53
C GLU A 48 3.14 5.73 -1.93
N ILE A 49 2.62 4.56 -2.37
CA ILE A 49 3.46 3.45 -2.81
C ILE A 49 3.99 3.67 -4.24
N TYR A 50 3.26 4.45 -5.04
CA TYR A 50 3.61 4.79 -6.41
C TYR A 50 3.25 6.23 -6.73
N GLN A 51 4.19 6.97 -7.25
CA GLN A 51 3.96 8.31 -7.76
C GLN A 51 3.91 8.28 -9.30
N GLY A 52 2.96 8.98 -9.87
CA GLY A 52 2.61 8.96 -11.29
C GLY A 52 3.72 9.23 -12.28
N ASP A 53 4.83 9.83 -11.89
CA ASP A 53 6.01 9.96 -12.74
C ASP A 53 6.93 8.73 -12.68
N ARG A 54 6.32 7.55 -12.60
CA ARG A 54 6.93 6.23 -12.83
C ARG A 54 7.79 5.67 -11.70
N GLN A 55 7.63 6.16 -10.47
CA GLN A 55 8.43 5.67 -9.35
C GLN A 55 7.58 4.82 -8.41
N ASN A 56 8.01 3.57 -8.24
CA ASN A 56 7.47 2.62 -7.29
C ASN A 56 8.35 2.60 -6.04
N TYR A 57 7.77 2.90 -4.89
CA TYR A 57 8.47 2.92 -3.59
C TYR A 57 8.20 1.69 -2.75
N GLU A 58 7.60 0.64 -3.32
CA GLU A 58 7.27 -0.61 -2.62
C GLU A 58 8.49 -1.23 -1.95
N MET A 59 9.44 -1.67 -2.77
CA MET A 59 10.71 -2.27 -2.33
C MET A 59 11.75 -2.16 -3.45
N PRO A 60 13.06 -2.22 -3.13
CA PRO A 60 14.10 -2.25 -4.14
C PRO A 60 13.89 -3.41 -5.14
N GLY A 61 13.98 -3.08 -6.44
CA GLY A 61 13.84 -4.08 -7.52
C GLY A 61 12.41 -4.50 -7.87
N ALA A 62 11.40 -3.90 -7.25
CA ALA A 62 10.02 -4.03 -7.72
C ALA A 62 9.83 -3.39 -9.10
N PRO A 63 8.82 -3.77 -9.90
CA PRO A 63 8.57 -3.14 -11.20
C PRO A 63 8.48 -1.62 -11.10
N ARG A 64 9.12 -0.90 -12.00
CA ARG A 64 9.24 0.57 -11.99
C ARG A 64 9.79 1.15 -10.68
N SER A 65 10.58 0.35 -9.94
CA SER A 65 11.15 0.78 -8.66
C SER A 65 12.10 1.95 -8.84
N ASN A 66 11.99 2.92 -7.93
CA ASN A 66 12.96 3.99 -7.82
C ASN A 66 14.38 3.44 -7.67
N ASN A 67 15.34 4.00 -8.38
CA ASN A 67 16.76 3.61 -8.32
C ASN A 67 17.67 4.83 -8.58
N ALA A 68 18.95 4.69 -8.28
CA ALA A 68 19.90 5.79 -8.38
C ALA A 68 20.08 6.35 -9.81
N GLY A 69 19.82 5.54 -10.85
CA GLY A 69 19.99 5.96 -12.25
C GLY A 69 18.82 6.75 -12.83
N ASP A 70 17.60 6.47 -12.36
CA ASP A 70 16.36 6.97 -12.95
C ASP A 70 15.54 7.85 -12.01
N SER A 71 16.05 8.12 -10.81
CA SER A 71 15.21 8.71 -9.79
C SER A 71 14.96 10.20 -10.02
N ILE A 72 13.69 10.60 -9.95
CA ILE A 72 13.27 11.98 -9.89
C ILE A 72 13.24 12.40 -8.41
N GLY A 73 13.95 13.49 -8.07
CA GLY A 73 14.05 13.95 -6.68
C GLY A 73 15.01 13.16 -5.80
N GLY A 74 15.97 12.43 -6.40
CA GLY A 74 16.98 11.66 -5.68
C GLY A 74 16.58 10.21 -5.43
N TRP A 75 17.47 9.44 -4.80
CA TRP A 75 17.25 8.05 -4.46
C TRP A 75 17.66 7.77 -3.02
N ARG A 76 16.69 7.38 -2.21
CA ARG A 76 16.87 7.12 -0.79
C ARG A 76 16.30 5.75 -0.41
N PRO A 77 17.11 4.68 -0.46
CA PRO A 77 16.64 3.31 -0.17
C PRO A 77 15.98 3.16 1.19
N LEU A 78 16.38 3.96 2.20
CA LEU A 78 15.80 3.94 3.55
C LEU A 78 14.35 4.42 3.61
N GLY A 79 13.85 5.03 2.55
CA GLY A 79 12.45 5.47 2.43
C GLY A 79 11.52 4.45 1.83
N PHE A 80 11.97 3.29 1.36
CA PHE A 80 11.07 2.28 0.79
C PHE A 80 10.02 1.81 1.78
N VAL A 81 8.79 1.60 1.28
CA VAL A 81 7.61 1.20 2.07
C VAL A 81 7.82 -0.13 2.78
N SER A 82 8.53 -1.07 2.15
CA SER A 82 8.90 -2.35 2.75
C SER A 82 9.61 -2.21 4.09
N LEU A 83 10.40 -1.14 4.29
CA LEU A 83 11.09 -0.88 5.56
C LEU A 83 10.14 -0.35 6.64
N ALA A 84 9.14 0.45 6.27
CA ALA A 84 8.10 0.90 7.19
C ALA A 84 7.27 -0.29 7.70
N LEU A 85 6.88 -1.20 6.79
CA LEU A 85 6.15 -2.42 7.15
C LEU A 85 6.98 -3.33 8.07
N LEU A 86 8.29 -3.47 7.83
CA LEU A 86 9.19 -4.22 8.72
C LEU A 86 9.35 -3.60 10.11
N LYS A 87 9.23 -2.27 10.21
CA LYS A 87 9.16 -1.57 11.50
C LYS A 87 7.84 -1.78 12.24
N GLY A 88 6.85 -2.42 11.62
CA GLY A 88 5.53 -2.66 12.18
C GLY A 88 4.54 -1.52 11.94
N TYR A 89 4.87 -0.55 11.05
CA TYR A 89 3.91 0.49 10.67
C TYR A 89 2.77 -0.12 9.86
N LYS A 90 1.55 0.28 10.19
CA LYS A 90 0.33 -0.23 9.55
C LYS A 90 -0.19 0.77 8.54
N LEU A 91 0.39 0.73 7.35
CA LEU A 91 0.13 1.66 6.26
C LEU A 91 -0.70 0.99 5.16
N SER A 92 -1.75 1.65 4.73
CA SER A 92 -2.41 1.35 3.46
C SER A 92 -1.64 1.96 2.29
N PHE A 93 -1.90 1.46 1.10
CA PHE A 93 -1.23 1.89 -0.11
C PHE A 93 -2.13 2.79 -0.93
N GLU A 94 -1.61 3.93 -1.34
CA GLU A 94 -2.22 4.79 -2.35
C GLU A 94 -1.24 5.05 -3.48
N ALA A 95 -1.75 5.50 -4.63
CA ALA A 95 -0.94 5.97 -5.73
C ALA A 95 -1.50 7.30 -6.23
N SER A 96 -0.62 8.20 -6.63
CA SER A 96 -1.00 9.53 -7.10
C SER A 96 -0.32 9.89 -8.41
N SER A 97 -0.97 10.76 -9.20
CA SER A 97 -0.44 11.22 -10.47
C SER A 97 0.57 12.37 -10.35
N ASP A 98 0.77 12.88 -9.15
CA ASP A 98 1.50 14.13 -8.91
C ASP A 98 0.90 15.32 -9.68
N HIS A 99 1.62 16.47 -9.75
CA HIS A 99 1.18 17.68 -10.43
C HIS A 99 1.32 17.64 -11.96
N ILE A 100 1.89 16.57 -12.53
CA ILE A 100 2.16 16.45 -13.99
C ILE A 100 0.90 16.05 -14.74
N SER A 101 0.08 15.19 -14.18
CA SER A 101 -1.11 14.63 -14.82
C SER A 101 -2.16 14.24 -13.78
N THR A 102 -3.39 14.02 -14.22
CA THR A 102 -4.48 13.49 -13.38
C THR A 102 -4.82 12.03 -13.70
N HIS A 103 -4.01 11.36 -14.56
CA HIS A 103 -4.39 10.06 -15.13
C HIS A 103 -3.23 9.06 -15.18
N MET A 104 -2.16 9.27 -14.41
CA MET A 104 -1.01 8.37 -14.41
C MET A 104 -1.09 7.31 -13.31
N SER A 105 -1.81 7.60 -12.23
CA SER A 105 -2.10 6.66 -11.16
C SER A 105 -3.25 7.14 -10.28
N TYR A 106 -3.79 6.24 -9.47
CA TYR A 106 -5.05 6.44 -8.76
C TYR A 106 -4.98 5.91 -7.33
N CYS A 107 -5.44 6.71 -6.39
CA CYS A 107 -5.84 6.26 -5.06
C CYS A 107 -7.27 5.75 -5.13
N ASN A 108 -7.48 4.47 -4.98
CA ASN A 108 -8.79 3.83 -5.03
C ASN A 108 -9.27 3.56 -3.62
N LEU A 109 -10.51 3.93 -3.31
CA LEU A 109 -11.10 3.76 -1.98
C LEU A 109 -12.37 2.91 -2.05
N TRP A 110 -12.52 2.01 -1.09
CA TRP A 110 -13.77 1.29 -0.86
C TRP A 110 -14.62 2.07 0.14
N VAL A 111 -15.67 2.70 -0.36
CA VAL A 111 -16.62 3.51 0.41
C VAL A 111 -18.05 3.06 0.14
N THR A 112 -18.94 3.30 1.09
CA THR A 112 -20.38 3.02 0.92
C THR A 112 -21.07 4.11 0.13
N GLU A 113 -20.53 5.34 0.18
CA GLU A 113 -21.05 6.52 -0.51
C GLU A 113 -19.90 7.54 -0.73
N PRO A 114 -19.98 8.39 -1.76
CA PRO A 114 -18.91 9.35 -2.07
C PRO A 114 -19.04 10.64 -1.22
N THR A 115 -19.00 10.49 0.11
CA THR A 115 -19.00 11.61 1.07
C THR A 115 -17.62 11.81 1.66
N ARG A 116 -17.36 13.02 2.19
CA ARG A 116 -16.10 13.32 2.90
C ARG A 116 -15.88 12.38 4.08
N GLU A 117 -16.92 12.13 4.84
CA GLU A 117 -16.91 11.28 6.02
C GLU A 117 -16.55 9.82 5.67
N ALA A 118 -17.18 9.27 4.63
CA ALA A 118 -16.90 7.93 4.16
C ALA A 118 -15.47 7.80 3.58
N ILE A 119 -14.97 8.84 2.92
CA ILE A 119 -13.58 8.90 2.43
C ILE A 119 -12.60 8.90 3.60
N LEU A 120 -12.79 9.75 4.61
CA LEU A 120 -11.95 9.79 5.81
C LEU A 120 -11.99 8.46 6.57
N GLU A 121 -13.18 7.85 6.71
CA GLU A 121 -13.32 6.52 7.31
C GLU A 121 -12.53 5.46 6.52
N ALA A 122 -12.56 5.50 5.19
CA ALA A 122 -11.79 4.56 4.36
C ALA A 122 -10.29 4.69 4.61
N PHE A 123 -9.75 5.92 4.79
CA PHE A 123 -8.35 6.13 5.17
C PHE A 123 -8.07 5.58 6.57
N HIS A 124 -8.85 5.91 7.57
CA HIS A 124 -8.66 5.41 8.95
C HIS A 124 -8.74 3.88 9.02
N ARG A 125 -9.61 3.26 8.23
CA ARG A 125 -9.73 1.80 8.12
C ARG A 125 -8.78 1.17 7.11
N ARG A 126 -7.95 1.96 6.44
CA ARG A 126 -6.99 1.50 5.43
C ARG A 126 -7.64 0.72 4.27
N ARG A 127 -8.90 1.05 3.94
CA ARG A 127 -9.69 0.44 2.86
C ARG A 127 -9.42 1.12 1.52
N LEU A 128 -8.15 1.20 1.16
CA LEU A 128 -7.71 1.82 -0.10
C LEU A 128 -6.61 0.97 -0.75
N TYR A 129 -6.35 1.23 -2.01
CA TYR A 129 -5.28 0.62 -2.77
C TYR A 129 -4.80 1.54 -3.88
N GLY A 130 -3.52 1.40 -4.25
CA GLY A 130 -2.92 2.15 -5.36
C GLY A 130 -2.98 1.36 -6.66
N ALA A 131 -3.23 2.06 -7.78
CA ALA A 131 -3.13 1.48 -9.10
C ALA A 131 -2.66 2.51 -10.14
N THR A 132 -2.01 2.05 -11.21
CA THR A 132 -1.56 2.93 -12.30
C THR A 132 -2.53 2.99 -13.47
N ASP A 133 -3.64 2.26 -13.38
CA ASP A 133 -4.77 2.30 -14.32
C ASP A 133 -6.08 1.99 -13.55
N ASN A 134 -7.22 2.01 -14.25
CA ASN A 134 -8.56 1.73 -13.72
C ASN A 134 -8.74 0.24 -13.38
N ILE A 135 -7.88 -0.27 -12.51
CA ILE A 135 -7.90 -1.66 -12.03
C ILE A 135 -8.75 -1.72 -10.77
N LEU A 136 -9.74 -2.62 -10.74
CA LEU A 136 -10.51 -2.89 -9.52
C LEU A 136 -9.91 -4.07 -8.76
N ALA A 137 -9.91 -3.97 -7.43
CA ALA A 137 -9.37 -5.00 -6.56
C ALA A 137 -10.26 -5.24 -5.33
N ASP A 138 -10.61 -6.50 -5.07
CA ASP A 138 -11.26 -6.96 -3.82
C ASP A 138 -10.41 -8.10 -3.25
N VAL A 139 -9.74 -7.85 -2.14
CA VAL A 139 -8.89 -8.83 -1.47
C VAL A 139 -9.34 -9.00 -0.03
N ARG A 140 -9.58 -10.27 0.36
CA ARG A 140 -10.13 -10.62 1.67
C ARG A 140 -9.47 -11.85 2.25
N CYS A 141 -9.55 -11.98 3.58
CA CYS A 141 -9.25 -13.22 4.29
C CYS A 141 -10.36 -13.52 5.29
N ASN A 142 -11.06 -14.66 5.15
CA ASN A 142 -12.15 -15.09 6.03
C ASN A 142 -13.23 -14.00 6.25
N GLY A 143 -13.58 -13.24 5.20
CA GLY A 143 -14.54 -12.14 5.26
C GLY A 143 -13.96 -10.79 5.70
N HIS A 144 -12.79 -10.76 6.32
CA HIS A 144 -12.06 -9.53 6.62
C HIS A 144 -11.53 -8.88 5.35
N PHE A 145 -11.52 -7.56 5.32
CA PHE A 145 -11.15 -6.79 4.15
C PHE A 145 -9.71 -6.28 4.22
N MET A 146 -9.15 -5.86 3.06
CA MET A 146 -7.85 -5.17 3.03
C MET A 146 -7.80 -4.03 4.07
N GLY A 147 -6.64 -3.78 4.63
CA GLY A 147 -6.42 -2.76 5.66
C GLY A 147 -6.72 -3.20 7.10
N GLU A 148 -7.39 -4.34 7.30
CA GLU A 148 -7.80 -4.80 8.63
C GLU A 148 -6.66 -5.53 9.37
N GLU A 149 -6.73 -5.47 10.71
CA GLU A 149 -5.95 -6.29 11.63
C GLU A 149 -6.89 -7.23 12.38
N PHE A 150 -6.62 -8.53 12.32
CA PHE A 150 -7.51 -9.54 12.91
C PHE A 150 -6.78 -10.85 13.20
N SER A 151 -7.49 -11.76 13.89
CA SER A 151 -7.01 -13.12 14.18
C SER A 151 -7.83 -14.15 13.47
N VAL A 152 -7.20 -15.28 13.11
CA VAL A 152 -7.85 -16.45 12.51
C VAL A 152 -7.44 -17.73 13.24
N GLU A 153 -8.37 -18.69 13.36
CA GLU A 153 -8.12 -20.00 13.98
C GLU A 153 -7.62 -21.06 12.98
N ALA A 154 -7.80 -20.80 11.68
CA ALA A 154 -7.28 -21.62 10.60
C ALA A 154 -6.19 -20.87 9.84
N ALA A 155 -5.31 -21.60 9.14
CA ALA A 155 -4.28 -20.96 8.31
C ALA A 155 -4.89 -19.93 7.36
N PRO A 156 -4.30 -18.72 7.25
CA PRO A 156 -4.83 -17.64 6.43
C PRO A 156 -5.14 -18.08 5.00
N ALA A 157 -6.36 -17.78 4.53
CA ALA A 157 -6.81 -18.05 3.16
C ALA A 157 -7.17 -16.72 2.49
N ILE A 158 -6.29 -16.27 1.61
CA ILE A 158 -6.41 -14.99 0.93
C ILE A 158 -7.23 -15.17 -0.36
N SER A 159 -8.40 -14.56 -0.41
CA SER A 159 -9.24 -14.46 -1.61
C SER A 159 -8.84 -13.21 -2.39
N VAL A 160 -8.50 -13.39 -3.65
CA VAL A 160 -8.03 -12.33 -4.55
C VAL A 160 -8.96 -12.23 -5.73
N LYS A 161 -9.57 -11.06 -5.93
CA LYS A 161 -10.35 -10.72 -7.12
C LYS A 161 -9.81 -9.42 -7.72
N LEU A 162 -9.38 -9.49 -8.96
CA LEU A 162 -8.89 -8.33 -9.70
C LEU A 162 -9.61 -8.24 -11.04
N TRP A 163 -9.94 -7.02 -11.46
CA TRP A 163 -10.49 -6.71 -12.77
C TRP A 163 -9.60 -5.68 -13.44
N GLY A 164 -8.84 -6.12 -14.42
CA GLY A 164 -7.88 -5.29 -15.14
C GLY A 164 -8.46 -4.66 -16.40
N THR A 165 -7.80 -3.65 -16.88
CA THR A 165 -8.01 -3.03 -18.20
C THR A 165 -7.31 -3.84 -19.30
N ALA A 166 -6.21 -4.53 -18.95
CA ALA A 166 -5.49 -5.49 -19.76
C ALA A 166 -5.29 -6.83 -19.04
N PRO A 167 -4.87 -7.91 -19.71
CA PRO A 167 -4.58 -9.18 -19.06
C PRO A 167 -3.47 -9.05 -18.01
N PHE A 168 -3.63 -9.67 -16.84
CA PHE A 168 -2.58 -9.75 -15.85
C PHE A 168 -1.47 -10.70 -16.32
N ALA A 169 -0.26 -10.18 -16.42
CA ALA A 169 0.95 -10.96 -16.67
C ALA A 169 1.36 -11.72 -15.40
N LYS A 170 1.24 -11.06 -14.22
CA LYS A 170 1.57 -11.67 -12.93
C LYS A 170 0.65 -11.15 -11.83
N VAL A 171 0.36 -12.01 -10.86
CA VAL A 171 -0.24 -11.63 -9.58
C VAL A 171 0.54 -12.29 -8.47
N HIS A 172 0.96 -11.50 -7.48
CA HIS A 172 1.76 -11.94 -6.35
C HIS A 172 1.01 -11.75 -5.04
N ILE A 173 1.14 -12.71 -4.12
CA ILE A 173 0.86 -12.48 -2.71
C ILE A 173 2.20 -12.28 -2.01
N VAL A 174 2.33 -11.16 -1.33
CA VAL A 174 3.51 -10.80 -0.55
C VAL A 174 3.18 -10.96 0.93
N LYS A 175 4.02 -11.69 1.65
CA LYS A 175 3.96 -11.89 3.10
C LYS A 175 5.27 -11.42 3.72
N ASP A 176 5.23 -10.50 4.68
CA ASP A 176 6.42 -10.03 5.39
C ASP A 176 7.57 -9.69 4.43
N ASN A 177 7.27 -8.90 3.37
CA ASN A 177 8.16 -8.52 2.26
C ASN A 177 8.68 -9.66 1.35
N ASN A 178 8.17 -10.88 1.49
CA ASN A 178 8.53 -12.00 0.63
C ASN A 178 7.39 -12.38 -0.30
N MET A 179 7.67 -12.59 -1.58
CA MET A 179 6.71 -13.14 -2.51
C MET A 179 6.50 -14.63 -2.20
N VAL A 180 5.38 -14.94 -1.53
CA VAL A 180 5.06 -16.31 -1.09
C VAL A 180 4.21 -17.09 -2.09
N TYR A 181 3.57 -16.38 -3.02
CA TYR A 181 2.78 -16.98 -4.08
C TYR A 181 2.78 -16.11 -5.32
N SER A 182 2.83 -16.73 -6.51
CA SER A 182 2.81 -16.03 -7.80
C SER A 182 2.08 -16.87 -8.83
N ILE A 183 1.24 -16.20 -9.64
CA ILE A 183 0.57 -16.81 -10.80
C ILE A 183 0.70 -15.90 -12.02
N GLU A 184 0.55 -16.50 -13.20
CA GLU A 184 0.49 -15.83 -14.51
C GLU A 184 -0.89 -16.06 -15.13
N PRO A 185 -1.93 -15.29 -14.78
CA PRO A 185 -3.30 -15.55 -15.18
C PRO A 185 -3.53 -15.43 -16.69
N LYS A 186 -2.88 -14.46 -17.34
CA LYS A 186 -3.06 -14.11 -18.77
C LYS A 186 -4.51 -13.74 -19.13
N THR A 187 -5.28 -13.29 -18.16
CA THR A 187 -6.68 -12.86 -18.28
C THR A 187 -6.88 -11.51 -17.61
N LYS A 188 -7.90 -10.76 -18.03
CA LYS A 188 -8.27 -9.47 -17.42
C LYS A 188 -8.89 -9.64 -16.03
N ASN A 189 -9.61 -10.75 -15.82
CA ASN A 189 -10.27 -11.03 -14.57
C ASN A 189 -9.54 -12.17 -13.87
N VAL A 190 -9.19 -11.93 -12.62
CA VAL A 190 -8.51 -12.90 -11.74
C VAL A 190 -9.40 -13.17 -10.55
N ASP A 191 -9.65 -14.45 -10.25
CA ASP A 191 -10.41 -14.89 -9.09
C ASP A 191 -9.81 -16.20 -8.58
N PHE A 192 -9.17 -16.15 -7.40
CA PHE A 192 -8.62 -17.34 -6.75
C PHE A 192 -8.54 -17.17 -5.24
N VAL A 193 -8.35 -18.30 -4.56
CA VAL A 193 -8.04 -18.34 -3.12
C VAL A 193 -6.71 -19.05 -2.95
N TRP A 194 -5.80 -18.40 -2.23
CA TRP A 194 -4.54 -19.01 -1.80
C TRP A 194 -4.52 -19.19 -0.28
N LYS A 195 -4.09 -20.36 0.17
CA LYS A 195 -3.96 -20.67 1.59
C LYS A 195 -2.49 -20.75 1.99
N ASP A 196 -2.14 -20.04 3.07
CA ASP A 196 -0.78 -20.09 3.62
C ASP A 196 -0.55 -21.39 4.41
N GLY A 197 -0.05 -22.41 3.72
CA GLY A 197 0.25 -23.72 4.32
C GLY A 197 1.46 -23.73 5.26
N VAL A 198 2.23 -22.62 5.34
CA VAL A 198 3.41 -22.48 6.19
C VAL A 198 3.25 -21.38 7.25
N ALA A 199 2.04 -20.90 7.45
CA ALA A 199 1.75 -19.93 8.51
C ALA A 199 2.01 -20.55 9.89
N GLU A 200 2.65 -19.77 10.76
CA GLU A 200 3.01 -20.20 12.12
C GLU A 200 1.96 -19.72 13.13
N ARG A 201 1.50 -20.64 14.00
CA ARG A 201 0.59 -20.30 15.09
C ARG A 201 1.25 -19.34 16.08
N GLY A 202 0.45 -18.39 16.59
CA GLY A 202 0.91 -17.35 17.51
C GLY A 202 1.62 -16.19 16.82
N LYS A 203 1.89 -16.25 15.50
CA LYS A 203 2.59 -15.20 14.76
C LYS A 203 1.60 -14.29 14.03
N THR A 204 1.87 -12.99 14.06
CA THR A 204 1.24 -12.00 13.19
C THR A 204 2.11 -11.75 11.98
N SER A 205 1.54 -11.87 10.78
CA SER A 205 2.18 -11.53 9.51
C SER A 205 1.30 -10.54 8.75
N TYR A 206 1.89 -9.69 7.92
CA TYR A 206 1.12 -8.89 6.98
C TYR A 206 1.16 -9.52 5.58
N TYR A 207 0.02 -9.40 4.90
CA TYR A 207 -0.18 -9.92 3.54
C TYR A 207 -0.74 -8.83 2.66
N TYR A 208 -0.17 -8.64 1.49
CA TYR A 208 -0.74 -7.78 0.46
C TYR A 208 -0.65 -8.42 -0.92
N VAL A 209 -1.36 -7.85 -1.88
CA VAL A 209 -1.37 -8.33 -3.27
C VAL A 209 -0.79 -7.27 -4.19
N ARG A 210 0.11 -7.68 -5.09
CA ARG A 210 0.55 -6.89 -6.23
C ARG A 210 0.15 -7.58 -7.51
N GLY A 211 -0.52 -6.85 -8.43
CA GLY A 211 -0.84 -7.28 -9.78
C GLY A 211 -0.04 -6.49 -10.81
N GLU A 212 0.42 -7.18 -11.85
CA GLU A 212 1.15 -6.63 -12.99
C GLU A 212 0.40 -7.00 -14.27
N GLN A 213 -0.08 -6.01 -15.02
CA GLN A 213 -0.72 -6.24 -16.34
C GLN A 213 0.33 -6.40 -17.45
N ALA A 214 -0.08 -6.98 -18.56
CA ALA A 214 0.79 -7.22 -19.73
C ALA A 214 1.23 -5.92 -20.44
N ASP A 215 0.48 -4.83 -20.26
CA ASP A 215 0.81 -3.48 -20.73
C ASP A 215 1.74 -2.72 -19.74
N GLY A 216 2.08 -3.35 -18.63
CA GLY A 216 2.96 -2.80 -17.59
C GLY A 216 2.25 -2.01 -16.52
N GLU A 217 0.91 -1.94 -16.51
CA GLU A 217 0.17 -1.28 -15.46
C GLU A 217 0.08 -2.14 -14.19
N LEU A 218 0.01 -1.50 -13.02
CA LEU A 218 0.22 -2.12 -11.72
C LEU A 218 -0.94 -1.82 -10.76
N VAL A 219 -1.14 -2.73 -9.81
CA VAL A 219 -2.01 -2.52 -8.66
C VAL A 219 -1.35 -3.04 -7.38
N TRP A 220 -1.44 -2.28 -6.29
CA TRP A 220 -0.99 -2.66 -4.94
C TRP A 220 -2.16 -2.58 -3.98
N VAL A 221 -2.63 -3.73 -3.52
CA VAL A 221 -3.73 -3.81 -2.55
C VAL A 221 -3.17 -3.69 -1.14
N SER A 222 -3.79 -2.86 -0.31
CA SER A 222 -3.32 -2.59 1.05
C SER A 222 -3.19 -3.84 1.90
N PRO A 223 -2.20 -3.88 2.82
CA PRO A 223 -1.95 -5.05 3.65
C PRO A 223 -3.10 -5.40 4.61
N MET A 224 -3.22 -6.68 4.92
CA MET A 224 -3.95 -7.21 6.08
C MET A 224 -2.94 -7.74 7.10
N TRP A 225 -3.12 -7.41 8.37
CA TRP A 225 -2.28 -7.93 9.47
C TRP A 225 -3.02 -9.07 10.15
N ILE A 226 -2.55 -10.29 9.96
CA ILE A 226 -3.26 -11.51 10.35
C ILE A 226 -2.49 -12.27 11.42
N THR A 227 -3.10 -12.47 12.58
CA THR A 227 -2.57 -13.32 13.63
C THR A 227 -3.17 -14.72 13.50
N TYR A 228 -2.35 -15.73 13.25
CA TYR A 228 -2.80 -17.14 13.24
C TYR A 228 -2.76 -17.69 14.66
N LYS A 229 -3.93 -17.97 15.26
CA LYS A 229 -4.09 -18.54 16.61
C LYS A 229 -4.05 -20.07 16.63
#